data_f67cf4c583b71bbabea54373a3129ecc
#
_entry.id   f67cf4c583b71bbabea54373a3129ecc
#
_cell.length_a   1.000
_cell.length_b   1.000
_cell.length_c   1.000
_cell.angle_alpha   90.00
_cell.angle_beta   90.00
_cell.angle_gamma   90.00
#
_symmetry.space_group_name_H-M   'P 1'
#
loop_
_entity.id
_entity.type
_entity.pdbx_description
1 polymer ?
#
loop_
_entity_poly.entity_id
_entity_poly.type
_entity_poly.pdbx_seq_one_letter_code
_entity_poly.pdbx_strand_id
1 'polypeptide(L)'
;MYWTSITRLLHHLRTEKARLTIWLFTSGITFLLLYFFWEPKVRSFPKELVRIERMADTRPAAALQELERYDTTKCMPGAVTYYHFIALKTRYQLQPAYRIAPSELTKLVIDLEYLDPTPAQRADLYYYAGNMALRGNDITQSQGYLFKALALYERNGNTQMVERCYQQMERILEKRKTIKATERTMDDANSYNFVGEEQRLRKEKTRQE
;
A
#
# COMPACT_ATOMS: atom_id res chain seq x y z
N MET A 1 62.82 41.53 18.82
CA MET A 1 62.09 41.18 17.61
C MET A 1 61.40 39.77 17.66
N TYR A 2 61.60 38.96 18.70
CA TYR A 2 61.01 37.60 18.84
C TYR A 2 59.64 37.56 19.54
N TRP A 3 59.30 38.56 20.36
CA TRP A 3 58.07 38.57 21.13
C TRP A 3 56.78 38.77 20.27
N THR A 4 56.88 39.53 19.20
CA THR A 4 55.76 39.83 18.31
C THR A 4 55.36 38.60 17.47
N SER A 5 56.27 37.68 17.22
CA SER A 5 55.97 36.44 16.48
C SER A 5 55.28 35.41 17.35
N ILE A 6 55.62 35.35 18.66
CA ILE A 6 55.00 34.40 19.60
C ILE A 6 53.57 34.83 19.92
N THR A 7 53.31 36.12 20.07
CA THR A 7 51.94 36.61 20.32
C THR A 7 51.02 36.38 19.11
N ARG A 8 51.53 36.55 17.89
CA ARG A 8 50.76 36.21 16.67
C ARG A 8 50.47 34.71 16.56
N LEU A 9 51.43 33.87 16.90
CA LEU A 9 51.28 32.43 16.87
C LEU A 9 50.26 31.94 17.92
N LEU A 10 50.32 32.50 19.12
CA LEU A 10 49.34 32.22 20.17
C LEU A 10 47.92 32.72 19.83
N HIS A 11 47.85 33.89 19.19
CA HIS A 11 46.56 34.40 18.70
C HIS A 11 46.01 33.51 17.56
N HIS A 12 46.85 33.04 16.65
CA HIS A 12 46.46 32.15 15.57
C HIS A 12 46.01 30.77 16.12
N LEU A 13 46.75 30.21 17.07
CA LEU A 13 46.36 28.97 17.74
C LEU A 13 45.10 29.12 18.57
N ARG A 14 44.87 30.27 19.18
CA ARG A 14 43.63 30.56 19.92
C ARG A 14 42.42 30.70 18.98
N THR A 15 42.60 31.33 17.81
CA THR A 15 41.54 31.44 16.80
C THR A 15 41.26 30.12 16.12
N GLU A 16 42.29 29.31 15.86
CA GLU A 16 42.11 27.95 15.30
C GLU A 16 41.39 27.01 16.29
N LYS A 17 41.79 27.07 17.57
CA LYS A 17 41.07 26.29 18.61
C LYS A 17 39.62 26.74 18.76
N ALA A 18 39.35 28.05 18.70
CA ALA A 18 37.99 28.57 18.74
C ALA A 18 37.17 28.14 17.50
N ARG A 19 37.78 28.15 16.31
CA ARG A 19 37.14 27.65 15.09
C ARG A 19 36.85 26.15 15.17
N LEU A 20 37.79 25.35 15.65
CA LEU A 20 37.61 23.89 15.85
C LEU A 20 36.49 23.60 16.87
N THR A 21 36.41 24.35 17.97
CA THR A 21 35.33 24.19 18.94
C THR A 21 33.98 24.58 18.37
N ILE A 22 33.88 25.64 17.59
CA ILE A 22 32.64 26.05 16.93
C ILE A 22 32.23 24.98 15.91
N TRP A 23 33.18 24.43 15.12
CA TRP A 23 32.93 23.38 14.16
C TRP A 23 32.46 22.08 14.83
N LEU A 24 33.04 21.65 15.92
CA LEU A 24 32.63 20.50 16.71
C LEU A 24 31.23 20.70 17.31
N PHE A 25 30.96 21.91 17.80
CA PHE A 25 29.64 22.22 18.38
C PHE A 25 28.55 22.28 17.33
N THR A 26 28.79 22.91 16.19
CA THR A 26 27.81 22.94 15.08
C THR A 26 27.61 21.56 14.46
N SER A 27 28.68 20.77 14.28
CA SER A 27 28.59 19.39 13.82
C SER A 27 27.84 18.50 14.81
N GLY A 28 28.08 18.66 16.11
CA GLY A 28 27.38 17.95 17.17
C GLY A 28 25.89 18.30 17.21
N ILE A 29 25.55 19.59 17.10
CA ILE A 29 24.14 20.03 17.04
C ILE A 29 23.46 19.50 15.75
N THR A 30 24.15 19.57 14.62
CA THR A 30 23.62 19.05 13.35
C THR A 30 23.40 17.53 13.43
N PHE A 31 24.33 16.78 14.04
CA PHE A 31 24.20 15.36 14.25
C PHE A 31 23.06 15.01 15.22
N LEU A 32 22.89 15.82 16.28
CA LEU A 32 21.78 15.69 17.23
C LEU A 32 20.44 15.98 16.57
N LEU A 33 20.37 17.04 15.76
CA LEU A 33 19.17 17.35 14.97
C LEU A 33 18.88 16.23 13.96
N LEU A 34 19.88 15.75 13.22
CA LEU A 34 19.72 14.62 12.32
C LEU A 34 19.32 13.34 13.07
N TYR A 35 19.88 13.08 14.25
CA TYR A 35 19.48 11.95 15.10
C TYR A 35 18.03 12.08 15.57
N PHE A 36 17.58 13.25 16.03
CA PHE A 36 16.18 13.49 16.40
C PHE A 36 15.23 13.44 15.19
N PHE A 37 15.70 13.85 14.00
CA PHE A 37 14.91 13.71 12.77
C PHE A 37 15.00 12.32 12.16
N TRP A 38 16.08 11.57 12.43
CA TRP A 38 16.32 10.20 11.96
C TRP A 38 15.84 9.14 12.94
N GLU A 39 15.49 9.52 14.17
CA GLU A 39 14.84 8.52 15.03
C GLU A 39 13.71 7.89 14.22
N PRO A 40 13.75 6.57 13.95
CA PRO A 40 12.62 5.89 13.36
C PRO A 40 11.48 6.18 14.34
N LYS A 41 10.60 7.10 13.97
CA LYS A 41 9.39 7.35 14.71
C LYS A 41 8.71 6.00 14.74
N VAL A 42 8.94 5.23 15.80
CA VAL A 42 8.09 4.10 16.15
C VAL A 42 6.73 4.75 16.35
N ARG A 43 6.02 4.88 15.25
CA ARG A 43 4.72 5.50 15.22
C ARG A 43 3.80 4.54 15.94
N SER A 44 3.74 4.68 17.24
CA SER A 44 2.74 3.96 18.02
C SER A 44 1.38 4.45 17.54
N PHE A 45 0.70 3.63 16.78
CA PHE A 45 -0.69 3.87 16.44
C PHE A 45 -1.51 4.03 17.73
N PRO A 46 -2.58 4.86 17.71
CA PRO A 46 -3.43 5.03 18.87
C PRO A 46 -3.86 3.66 19.42
N LYS A 47 -3.72 3.47 20.73
CA LYS A 47 -4.03 2.20 21.40
C LYS A 47 -5.45 1.72 21.11
N GLU A 48 -6.38 2.64 20.93
CA GLU A 48 -7.76 2.35 20.55
C GLU A 48 -7.85 1.71 19.16
N LEU A 49 -7.16 2.28 18.17
CA LEU A 49 -7.15 1.69 16.82
C LEU A 49 -6.50 0.31 16.80
N VAL A 50 -5.40 0.11 17.56
CA VAL A 50 -4.78 -1.21 17.70
C VAL A 50 -5.74 -2.21 18.37
N ARG A 51 -6.55 -1.77 19.34
CA ARG A 51 -7.58 -2.60 19.95
C ARG A 51 -8.67 -2.96 18.94
N ILE A 52 -9.13 -1.98 18.17
CA ILE A 52 -10.16 -2.19 17.14
C ILE A 52 -9.63 -3.13 16.04
N GLU A 53 -8.37 -3.01 15.62
CA GLU A 53 -7.76 -3.93 14.66
C GLU A 53 -7.82 -5.39 15.13
N ARG A 54 -7.43 -5.65 16.38
CA ARG A 54 -7.52 -7.00 16.96
C ARG A 54 -8.98 -7.51 17.04
N MET A 55 -9.90 -6.60 17.32
CA MET A 55 -11.33 -6.91 17.34
C MET A 55 -11.83 -7.25 15.93
N ALA A 56 -11.31 -6.61 14.89
CA ALA A 56 -11.69 -6.87 13.50
C ALA A 56 -11.39 -8.32 13.07
N ASP A 57 -10.40 -8.97 13.65
CA ASP A 57 -10.08 -10.36 13.35
C ASP A 57 -11.08 -11.36 13.95
N THR A 58 -11.69 -11.04 15.08
CA THR A 58 -12.56 -11.95 15.83
C THR A 58 -14.03 -11.56 15.80
N ARG A 59 -14.32 -10.26 15.79
CA ARG A 59 -15.66 -9.67 15.86
C ARG A 59 -15.78 -8.46 14.91
N PRO A 60 -15.75 -8.66 13.60
CA PRO A 60 -15.69 -7.56 12.62
C PRO A 60 -16.89 -6.61 12.70
N ALA A 61 -18.09 -7.11 13.04
CA ALA A 61 -19.28 -6.24 13.22
C ALA A 61 -19.12 -5.25 14.39
N ALA A 62 -18.60 -5.71 15.52
CA ALA A 62 -18.33 -4.84 16.66
C ALA A 62 -17.19 -3.86 16.36
N ALA A 63 -16.16 -4.30 15.65
CA ALA A 63 -15.06 -3.44 15.21
C ALA A 63 -15.57 -2.31 14.28
N LEU A 64 -16.50 -2.60 13.38
CA LEU A 64 -17.07 -1.58 12.49
C LEU A 64 -17.86 -0.53 13.29
N GLN A 65 -18.65 -0.93 14.27
CA GLN A 65 -19.38 -0.01 15.15
C GLN A 65 -18.43 0.89 15.95
N GLU A 66 -17.33 0.35 16.46
CA GLU A 66 -16.31 1.14 17.16
C GLU A 66 -15.61 2.12 16.22
N LEU A 67 -15.30 1.70 14.98
CA LEU A 67 -14.74 2.59 13.96
C LEU A 67 -15.67 3.75 13.61
N GLU A 68 -16.96 3.51 13.49
CA GLU A 68 -17.95 4.55 13.19
C GLU A 68 -18.08 5.60 14.31
N ARG A 69 -17.75 5.22 15.53
CA ARG A 69 -17.73 6.14 16.70
C ARG A 69 -16.39 6.85 16.86
N TYR A 70 -15.36 6.38 16.17
CA TYR A 70 -14.01 6.92 16.33
C TYR A 70 -13.87 8.28 15.65
N ASP A 71 -13.50 9.31 16.43
CA ASP A 71 -13.32 10.67 15.92
C ASP A 71 -11.93 10.82 15.27
N THR A 72 -11.91 10.85 13.94
CA THR A 72 -10.68 11.04 13.17
C THR A 72 -10.25 12.49 13.04
N THR A 73 -11.10 13.47 13.40
CA THR A 73 -10.85 14.90 13.16
C THR A 73 -9.66 15.45 13.94
N LYS A 74 -9.37 14.86 15.10
CA LYS A 74 -8.27 15.23 16.00
C LYS A 74 -7.05 14.33 15.83
N CYS A 75 -7.06 13.43 14.86
CA CYS A 75 -6.01 12.46 14.68
C CYS A 75 -4.88 12.99 13.79
N MET A 76 -3.66 12.50 14.04
CA MET A 76 -2.55 12.70 13.10
C MET A 76 -2.83 11.97 11.78
N PRO A 77 -2.33 12.46 10.64
CA PRO A 77 -2.58 11.84 9.33
C PRO A 77 -2.28 10.33 9.29
N GLY A 78 -1.22 9.89 9.94
CA GLY A 78 -0.89 8.46 10.02
C GLY A 78 -1.93 7.62 10.77
N ALA A 79 -2.56 8.16 11.81
CA ALA A 79 -3.65 7.47 12.51
C ALA A 79 -4.91 7.39 11.64
N VAL A 80 -5.18 8.42 10.82
CA VAL A 80 -6.27 8.41 9.84
C VAL A 80 -6.04 7.35 8.77
N THR A 81 -4.82 7.25 8.22
CA THR A 81 -4.47 6.20 7.27
C THR A 81 -4.66 4.80 7.88
N TYR A 82 -4.21 4.62 9.11
CA TYR A 82 -4.38 3.34 9.81
C TYR A 82 -5.86 3.01 10.10
N TYR A 83 -6.67 4.01 10.46
CA TYR A 83 -8.11 3.88 10.56
C TYR A 83 -8.74 3.38 9.25
N HIS A 84 -8.36 3.98 8.11
CA HIS A 84 -8.87 3.54 6.80
C HIS A 84 -8.47 2.11 6.45
N PHE A 85 -7.28 1.67 6.86
CA PHE A 85 -6.86 0.28 6.70
C PHE A 85 -7.74 -0.68 7.50
N ILE A 86 -8.00 -0.38 8.78
CA ILE A 86 -8.86 -1.22 9.63
C ILE A 86 -10.28 -1.24 9.06
N ALA A 87 -10.79 -0.09 8.59
CA ALA A 87 -12.10 0.01 7.96
C ALA A 87 -12.18 -0.84 6.68
N LEU A 88 -11.14 -0.82 5.84
CA LEU A 88 -11.03 -1.67 4.65
C LEU A 88 -11.11 -3.16 5.01
N LYS A 89 -10.28 -3.59 5.97
CA LYS A 89 -10.20 -4.96 6.49
C LYS A 89 -11.56 -5.42 6.99
N THR A 90 -12.21 -4.60 7.81
CA THR A 90 -13.49 -4.92 8.44
C THR A 90 -14.64 -4.96 7.42
N ARG A 91 -14.72 -3.96 6.54
CA ARG A 91 -15.75 -3.92 5.49
C ARG A 91 -15.57 -5.03 4.46
N TYR A 92 -14.33 -5.40 4.15
CA TYR A 92 -14.08 -6.55 3.28
C TYR A 92 -14.73 -7.82 3.84
N GLN A 93 -14.66 -8.04 5.14
CA GLN A 93 -15.20 -9.23 5.79
C GLN A 93 -16.74 -9.21 5.87
N LEU A 94 -17.34 -8.06 6.16
CA LEU A 94 -18.76 -7.92 6.42
C LEU A 94 -19.62 -7.63 5.19
N GLN A 95 -19.04 -6.98 4.20
CA GLN A 95 -19.78 -6.42 3.06
C GLN A 95 -19.26 -7.00 1.74
N PRO A 96 -19.83 -8.10 1.23
CA PRO A 96 -19.38 -8.70 -0.04
C PRO A 96 -19.48 -7.73 -1.24
N ALA A 97 -20.44 -6.81 -1.19
CA ALA A 97 -20.64 -5.78 -2.22
C ALA A 97 -19.70 -4.58 -2.08
N TYR A 98 -18.98 -4.43 -0.97
CA TYR A 98 -18.08 -3.31 -0.76
C TYR A 98 -16.99 -3.26 -1.84
N ARG A 99 -16.81 -2.09 -2.42
CA ARG A 99 -15.80 -1.78 -3.43
C ARG A 99 -15.10 -0.49 -3.01
N ILE A 100 -13.85 -0.37 -3.41
CA ILE A 100 -13.04 0.85 -3.26
C ILE A 100 -12.50 1.22 -4.64
N ALA A 101 -12.36 2.51 -4.92
CA ALA A 101 -11.78 2.95 -6.18
C ALA A 101 -10.29 2.51 -6.26
N PRO A 102 -9.79 2.06 -7.43
CA PRO A 102 -8.40 1.61 -7.57
C PRO A 102 -7.38 2.66 -7.14
N SER A 103 -7.63 3.94 -7.41
CA SER A 103 -6.78 5.05 -6.99
C SER A 103 -6.73 5.22 -5.48
N GLU A 104 -7.87 5.09 -4.79
CA GLU A 104 -7.95 5.16 -3.33
C GLU A 104 -7.26 3.97 -2.67
N LEU A 105 -7.44 2.78 -3.24
CA LEU A 105 -6.76 1.57 -2.76
C LEU A 105 -5.24 1.71 -2.89
N THR A 106 -4.75 2.15 -4.04
CA THR A 106 -3.32 2.37 -4.29
C THR A 106 -2.75 3.42 -3.32
N LYS A 107 -3.47 4.53 -3.13
CA LYS A 107 -3.08 5.57 -2.19
C LYS A 107 -3.00 5.03 -0.76
N LEU A 108 -4.02 4.29 -0.31
CA LEU A 108 -4.03 3.69 1.03
C LEU A 108 -2.83 2.76 1.25
N VAL A 109 -2.47 1.95 0.26
CA VAL A 109 -1.31 1.05 0.33
C VAL A 109 -0.02 1.86 0.47
N ILE A 110 0.18 2.89 -0.37
CA ILE A 110 1.38 3.74 -0.33
C ILE A 110 1.47 4.48 1.01
N ASP A 111 0.38 5.10 1.45
CA ASP A 111 0.34 5.89 2.67
C ASP A 111 0.62 5.00 3.90
N LEU A 112 0.10 3.77 3.92
CA LEU A 112 0.36 2.85 5.04
C LEU A 112 1.78 2.28 5.00
N GLU A 113 2.33 1.96 3.83
CA GLU A 113 3.74 1.56 3.68
C GLU A 113 4.70 2.63 4.21
N TYR A 114 4.40 3.91 3.95
CA TYR A 114 5.18 5.04 4.45
C TYR A 114 5.15 5.15 5.99
N LEU A 115 4.14 4.59 6.65
CA LEU A 115 4.04 4.54 8.11
C LEU A 115 4.89 3.45 8.75
N ASP A 116 5.64 2.69 7.95
CA ASP A 116 6.47 1.55 8.37
C ASP A 116 5.70 0.56 9.25
N PRO A 117 4.65 -0.08 8.72
CA PRO A 117 3.85 -1.05 9.45
C PRO A 117 4.69 -2.27 9.81
N THR A 118 4.30 -2.96 10.87
CA THR A 118 4.92 -4.25 11.21
C THR A 118 4.81 -5.24 10.04
N PRO A 119 5.71 -6.25 9.95
CA PRO A 119 5.63 -7.25 8.89
C PRO A 119 4.26 -7.95 8.81
N ALA A 120 3.61 -8.18 9.94
CA ALA A 120 2.26 -8.75 9.99
C ALA A 120 1.20 -7.79 9.42
N GLN A 121 1.23 -6.52 9.81
CA GLN A 121 0.32 -5.50 9.28
C GLN A 121 0.53 -5.27 7.79
N ARG A 122 1.78 -5.30 7.33
CA ARG A 122 2.11 -5.18 5.90
C ARG A 122 1.59 -6.39 5.10
N ALA A 123 1.69 -7.59 5.65
CA ALA A 123 1.12 -8.78 5.03
C ALA A 123 -0.41 -8.69 4.92
N ASP A 124 -1.08 -8.29 6.00
CA ASP A 124 -2.52 -8.07 6.03
C ASP A 124 -2.95 -6.98 5.03
N LEU A 125 -2.22 -5.86 4.96
CA LEU A 125 -2.46 -4.80 4.01
C LEU A 125 -2.50 -5.33 2.58
N TYR A 126 -1.45 -6.04 2.17
CA TYR A 126 -1.38 -6.59 0.82
C TYR A 126 -2.44 -7.65 0.57
N TYR A 127 -2.76 -8.48 1.56
CA TYR A 127 -3.83 -9.47 1.43
C TYR A 127 -5.19 -8.82 1.17
N TYR A 128 -5.58 -7.84 1.98
CA TYR A 128 -6.86 -7.16 1.81
C TYR A 128 -6.87 -6.27 0.56
N ALA A 129 -5.76 -5.60 0.24
CA ALA A 129 -5.64 -4.84 -1.00
C ALA A 129 -5.78 -5.73 -2.24
N GLY A 130 -5.13 -6.89 -2.25
CA GLY A 130 -5.24 -7.86 -3.33
C GLY A 130 -6.66 -8.36 -3.54
N ASN A 131 -7.35 -8.69 -2.44
CA ASN A 131 -8.74 -9.11 -2.50
C ASN A 131 -9.69 -7.99 -2.97
N MET A 132 -9.44 -6.75 -2.58
CA MET A 132 -10.24 -5.61 -3.04
C MET A 132 -10.00 -5.30 -4.52
N ALA A 133 -8.76 -5.38 -5.00
CA ALA A 133 -8.45 -5.27 -6.42
C ALA A 133 -9.17 -6.36 -7.24
N LEU A 134 -9.19 -7.61 -6.72
CA LEU A 134 -9.94 -8.71 -7.36
C LEU A 134 -11.45 -8.44 -7.44
N ARG A 135 -12.03 -7.87 -6.39
CA ARG A 135 -13.43 -7.44 -6.40
C ARG A 135 -13.69 -6.31 -7.42
N GLY A 136 -12.71 -5.44 -7.61
CA GLY A 136 -12.73 -4.37 -8.61
C GLY A 136 -12.40 -4.82 -10.04
N ASN A 137 -12.19 -6.12 -10.27
CA ASN A 137 -11.77 -6.70 -11.55
C ASN A 137 -10.32 -6.33 -11.98
N ASP A 138 -9.53 -5.72 -11.13
CA ASP A 138 -8.10 -5.49 -11.41
C ASP A 138 -7.29 -6.74 -11.03
N ILE A 139 -7.25 -7.69 -11.98
CA ILE A 139 -6.57 -8.97 -11.80
C ILE A 139 -5.07 -8.79 -11.64
N THR A 140 -4.46 -7.85 -12.36
CA THR A 140 -3.02 -7.62 -12.34
C THR A 140 -2.57 -7.08 -11.00
N GLN A 141 -3.24 -6.05 -10.52
CA GLN A 141 -2.94 -5.46 -9.22
C GLN A 141 -3.23 -6.44 -8.06
N SER A 142 -4.34 -7.19 -8.16
CA SER A 142 -4.69 -8.25 -7.22
C SER A 142 -3.58 -9.29 -7.08
N GLN A 143 -3.11 -9.81 -8.20
CA GLN A 143 -2.03 -10.81 -8.23
C GLN A 143 -0.74 -10.25 -7.61
N GLY A 144 -0.37 -9.02 -7.95
CA GLY A 144 0.83 -8.37 -7.40
C GLY A 144 0.78 -8.22 -5.87
N TYR A 145 -0.36 -7.79 -5.33
CA TYR A 145 -0.53 -7.68 -3.88
C TYR A 145 -0.57 -9.04 -3.18
N LEU A 146 -1.27 -10.03 -3.73
CA LEU A 146 -1.34 -11.36 -3.11
C LEU A 146 0.02 -12.07 -3.09
N PHE A 147 0.88 -11.89 -4.09
CA PHE A 147 2.25 -12.40 -4.05
C PHE A 147 3.08 -11.75 -2.94
N LYS A 148 2.95 -10.42 -2.77
CA LYS A 148 3.62 -9.72 -1.67
C LYS A 148 3.13 -10.20 -0.30
N ALA A 149 1.82 -10.40 -0.15
CA ALA A 149 1.22 -10.93 1.07
C ALA A 149 1.74 -12.34 1.37
N LEU A 150 1.71 -13.23 0.38
CA LEU A 150 2.19 -14.60 0.49
C LEU A 150 3.62 -14.67 1.01
N ALA A 151 4.54 -13.93 0.37
CA ALA A 151 5.95 -13.90 0.76
C ALA A 151 6.15 -13.43 2.21
N LEU A 152 5.33 -12.49 2.69
CA LEU A 152 5.41 -12.00 4.07
C LEU A 152 4.80 -13.01 5.05
N TYR A 153 3.68 -13.66 4.73
CA TYR A 153 3.09 -14.68 5.59
C TYR A 153 3.97 -15.93 5.71
N GLU A 154 4.62 -16.35 4.62
CA GLU A 154 5.60 -17.44 4.65
C GLU A 154 6.76 -17.10 5.59
N ARG A 155 7.34 -15.89 5.48
CA ARG A 155 8.42 -15.44 6.39
C ARG A 155 8.00 -15.37 7.84
N ASN A 156 6.73 -15.05 8.10
CA ASN A 156 6.18 -14.94 9.45
C ASN A 156 5.65 -16.29 10.00
N GLY A 157 5.72 -17.36 9.20
CA GLY A 157 5.22 -18.69 9.59
C GLY A 157 3.69 -18.79 9.74
N ASN A 158 2.93 -17.86 9.13
CA ASN A 158 1.46 -17.87 9.20
C ASN A 158 0.85 -18.77 8.13
N THR A 159 0.88 -20.08 8.37
CA THR A 159 0.42 -21.10 7.42
C THR A 159 -1.05 -20.94 7.02
N GLN A 160 -1.90 -20.50 7.95
CA GLN A 160 -3.33 -20.27 7.66
C GLN A 160 -3.53 -19.17 6.60
N MET A 161 -2.78 -18.07 6.72
CA MET A 161 -2.89 -16.98 5.76
C MET A 161 -2.21 -17.31 4.43
N VAL A 162 -1.15 -18.12 4.46
CA VAL A 162 -0.52 -18.68 3.25
C VAL A 162 -1.56 -19.48 2.44
N GLU A 163 -2.29 -20.38 3.09
CA GLU A 163 -3.35 -21.15 2.45
C GLU A 163 -4.45 -20.27 1.86
N ARG A 164 -4.86 -19.24 2.61
CA ARG A 164 -5.84 -18.26 2.10
C ARG A 164 -5.32 -17.49 0.88
N CYS A 165 -4.04 -17.16 0.82
CA CYS A 165 -3.44 -16.53 -0.36
C CYS A 165 -3.53 -17.44 -1.58
N TYR A 166 -3.21 -18.74 -1.44
CA TYR A 166 -3.33 -19.70 -2.53
C TYR A 166 -4.78 -19.81 -3.02
N GLN A 167 -5.76 -19.90 -2.13
CA GLN A 167 -7.18 -19.95 -2.49
C GLN A 167 -7.60 -18.69 -3.28
N GLN A 168 -7.09 -17.50 -2.94
CA GLN A 168 -7.38 -16.29 -3.73
C GLN A 168 -6.69 -16.31 -5.09
N MET A 169 -5.48 -16.87 -5.19
CA MET A 169 -4.77 -17.02 -6.46
C MET A 169 -5.50 -18.00 -7.40
N GLU A 170 -6.07 -19.07 -6.88
CA GLU A 170 -6.92 -19.97 -7.65
C GLU A 170 -8.15 -19.24 -8.22
N ARG A 171 -8.81 -18.41 -7.41
CA ARG A 171 -9.93 -17.57 -7.89
C ARG A 171 -9.50 -16.60 -9.00
N ILE A 172 -8.28 -16.07 -8.95
CA ILE A 172 -7.73 -15.25 -10.03
C ILE A 172 -7.58 -16.08 -11.31
N LEU A 173 -7.06 -17.31 -11.21
CA LEU A 173 -6.88 -18.18 -12.37
C LEU A 173 -8.22 -18.52 -13.01
N GLU A 174 -9.24 -18.88 -12.23
CA GLU A 174 -10.58 -19.14 -12.72
C GLU A 174 -11.19 -17.92 -13.44
N LYS A 175 -11.05 -16.75 -12.82
CA LYS A 175 -11.54 -15.50 -13.42
C LYS A 175 -10.84 -15.17 -14.74
N ARG A 176 -9.52 -15.41 -14.86
CA ARG A 176 -8.79 -15.26 -16.12
C ARG A 176 -9.28 -16.23 -17.20
N LYS A 177 -9.57 -17.49 -16.84
CA LYS A 177 -10.14 -18.46 -17.77
C LYS A 177 -11.49 -17.99 -18.31
N THR A 178 -12.35 -17.50 -17.42
CA THR A 178 -13.67 -16.98 -17.80
C THR A 178 -13.56 -15.79 -18.74
N ILE A 179 -12.69 -14.82 -18.45
CA ILE A 179 -12.48 -13.66 -19.32
C ILE A 179 -12.00 -14.10 -20.70
N LYS A 180 -10.98 -14.97 -20.79
CA LYS A 180 -10.48 -15.48 -22.07
C LYS A 180 -11.54 -16.26 -22.85
N ALA A 181 -12.40 -17.00 -22.17
CA ALA A 181 -13.51 -17.69 -22.82
C ALA A 181 -14.52 -16.71 -23.41
N THR A 182 -14.85 -15.64 -22.68
CA THR A 182 -15.77 -14.58 -23.13
C THR A 182 -15.18 -13.80 -24.30
N GLU A 183 -13.89 -13.46 -24.27
CA GLU A 183 -13.20 -12.79 -25.37
C GLU A 183 -13.26 -13.64 -26.66
N ARG A 184 -12.98 -14.94 -26.58
CA ARG A 184 -13.07 -15.85 -27.73
C ARG A 184 -14.48 -15.90 -28.33
N THR A 185 -15.50 -16.01 -27.48
CA THR A 185 -16.89 -16.02 -27.96
C THR A 185 -17.31 -14.70 -28.61
N MET A 186 -16.80 -13.56 -28.14
CA MET A 186 -17.04 -12.27 -28.76
C MET A 186 -16.32 -12.13 -30.10
N ASP A 187 -15.08 -12.60 -30.20
CA ASP A 187 -14.33 -12.59 -31.46
C ASP A 187 -14.99 -13.47 -32.51
N ASP A 188 -15.47 -14.67 -32.12
CA ASP A 188 -16.23 -15.55 -32.97
C ASP A 188 -17.52 -14.89 -33.45
N ALA A 189 -18.30 -14.28 -32.54
CA ALA A 189 -19.53 -13.58 -32.89
C ALA A 189 -19.32 -12.40 -33.86
N ASN A 190 -18.25 -11.63 -33.63
CA ASN A 190 -17.88 -10.53 -34.51
C ASN A 190 -17.46 -11.01 -35.91
N SER A 191 -16.73 -12.15 -35.96
CA SER A 191 -16.34 -12.78 -37.22
C SER A 191 -17.57 -13.23 -38.02
N TYR A 192 -18.56 -13.84 -37.37
CA TYR A 192 -19.82 -14.22 -38.04
C TYR A 192 -20.61 -13.03 -38.56
N ASN A 193 -20.68 -11.94 -37.80
CA ASN A 193 -21.36 -10.72 -38.25
C ASN A 193 -20.67 -10.09 -39.45
N PHE A 194 -19.34 -10.06 -39.48
CA PHE A 194 -18.57 -9.52 -40.58
C PHE A 194 -18.79 -10.32 -41.86
N VAL A 195 -18.76 -11.66 -41.79
CA VAL A 195 -19.03 -12.56 -42.93
C VAL A 195 -20.46 -12.41 -43.44
N GLY A 196 -21.43 -12.25 -42.54
CA GLY A 196 -22.83 -12.01 -42.90
C GLY A 196 -23.05 -10.69 -43.66
N GLU A 197 -22.36 -9.66 -43.24
CA GLU A 197 -22.44 -8.30 -43.88
C GLU A 197 -21.77 -8.33 -45.26
N GLU A 198 -20.62 -8.95 -45.41
CA GLU A 198 -19.94 -9.11 -46.69
C GLU A 198 -20.81 -9.91 -47.71
N GLN A 199 -21.50 -10.97 -47.26
CA GLN A 199 -22.42 -11.72 -48.12
C GLN A 199 -23.65 -10.89 -48.54
N ARG A 200 -24.16 -10.02 -47.66
CA ARG A 200 -25.25 -9.10 -48.01
C ARG A 200 -24.80 -8.10 -49.06
N LEU A 201 -23.67 -7.50 -48.89
CA LEU A 201 -23.12 -6.52 -49.86
C LEU A 201 -22.85 -7.17 -51.21
N ARG A 202 -22.35 -8.41 -51.28
CA ARG A 202 -22.16 -9.14 -52.51
C ARG A 202 -23.50 -9.40 -53.21
N LYS A 203 -24.57 -9.83 -52.51
CA LYS A 203 -25.90 -10.05 -53.07
C LYS A 203 -26.57 -8.76 -53.57
N GLU A 204 -26.36 -7.64 -52.91
CA GLU A 204 -26.87 -6.35 -53.37
C GLU A 204 -26.18 -5.90 -54.67
N LYS A 205 -24.88 -6.09 -54.80
CA LYS A 205 -24.10 -5.76 -56.00
C LYS A 205 -24.54 -6.61 -57.19
N THR A 206 -24.80 -7.91 -57.01
CA THR A 206 -25.28 -8.82 -58.09
C THR A 206 -26.72 -8.53 -58.50
N ARG A 207 -27.50 -7.77 -57.71
CA ARG A 207 -28.86 -7.33 -58.10
C ARG A 207 -28.91 -6.03 -58.86
N GLN A 208 -27.83 -5.30 -58.89
CA GLN A 208 -27.71 -3.99 -59.58
C GLN A 208 -27.04 -4.13 -60.95
N GLU A 209 -26.43 -5.27 -61.25
CA GLU A 209 -25.96 -5.70 -62.58
C GLU A 209 -27.05 -6.47 -63.33
#